data_4e8d69f94c51ca8b7f97859592fc452d
#
_entry.id   4e8d69f94c51ca8b7f97859592fc452d
#
_cell.length_a   1.000
_cell.length_b   1.000
_cell.length_c   1.000
_cell.angle_alpha   90.00
_cell.angle_beta   90.00
_cell.angle_gamma   90.00
#
_symmetry.space_group_name_H-M   'P 1'
#
loop_
_entity.id
_entity.type
_entity.pdbx_description
1 polymer ?
#
loop_
_entity_poly.entity_id
_entity_poly.type
_entity_poly.pdbx_seq_one_letter_code
_entity_poly.pdbx_strand_id
1 'polypeptide(L)'
;MNCNETNIAPEVLAPAGGPESLQAAVRAGADAVYLGASAFSARANAQNFDGQALKEAVSYCHARGVKVYLALNTLLQENELLPALELLQYACTLPVDAVLVQDMGLFLLARACAPGMPMHASTQMSLHTPAGVRAAYEAGMARVVLSREMSLN
;
A
#
# COMPACT_ATOMS: atom_id res chain seq x y z
N MET A 1 15.77 32.93 -1.79
CA MET A 1 15.47 31.68 -1.07
C MET A 1 16.05 30.54 -1.91
N ASN A 2 17.21 30.01 -1.53
CA ASN A 2 17.83 28.88 -2.23
C ASN A 2 17.11 27.60 -1.76
N CYS A 3 16.16 27.13 -2.53
CA CYS A 3 15.69 25.76 -2.42
C CYS A 3 16.86 24.86 -2.90
N ASN A 4 17.56 24.23 -1.97
CA ASN A 4 18.33 23.05 -2.29
C ASN A 4 17.29 21.98 -2.71
N GLU A 5 16.98 21.94 -4.00
CA GLU A 5 16.29 20.82 -4.61
C GLU A 5 17.23 19.63 -4.51
N THR A 6 17.08 18.85 -3.45
CA THR A 6 17.58 17.48 -3.46
C THR A 6 16.85 16.79 -4.58
N ASN A 7 17.54 16.51 -5.66
CA ASN A 7 17.03 15.80 -6.84
C ASN A 7 16.78 14.33 -6.43
N ILE A 8 15.71 14.12 -5.65
CA ILE A 8 15.30 12.77 -5.23
C ILE A 8 14.59 12.17 -6.43
N ALA A 9 15.21 11.17 -7.05
CA ALA A 9 14.57 10.41 -8.11
C ALA A 9 13.21 9.86 -7.63
N PRO A 10 12.17 9.94 -8.47
CA PRO A 10 10.85 9.43 -8.10
C PRO A 10 10.90 7.91 -7.91
N GLU A 11 10.20 7.41 -6.89
CA GLU A 11 10.05 5.98 -6.64
C GLU A 11 9.15 5.35 -7.71
N VAL A 12 9.66 4.34 -8.41
CA VAL A 12 8.88 3.56 -9.38
C VAL A 12 8.12 2.46 -8.65
N LEU A 13 6.81 2.65 -8.51
CA LEU A 13 5.90 1.72 -7.85
C LEU A 13 5.18 0.84 -8.89
N ALA A 14 5.43 -0.46 -8.89
CA ALA A 14 4.86 -1.41 -9.83
C ALA A 14 3.80 -2.32 -9.20
N PRO A 15 2.76 -2.72 -9.96
CA PRO A 15 1.78 -3.70 -9.52
C PRO A 15 2.34 -5.13 -9.56
N ALA A 16 1.99 -5.95 -8.56
CA ALA A 16 2.26 -7.37 -8.55
C ALA A 16 0.98 -8.16 -8.22
N GLY A 17 0.34 -8.72 -9.23
CA GLY A 17 -0.89 -9.52 -9.08
C GLY A 17 -0.65 -11.00 -8.81
N GLY A 18 0.61 -11.45 -8.84
CA GLY A 18 1.04 -12.82 -8.57
C GLY A 18 2.56 -12.95 -8.69
N PRO A 19 3.12 -14.14 -8.43
CA PRO A 19 4.57 -14.34 -8.37
C PRO A 19 5.30 -13.99 -9.67
N GLU A 20 4.72 -14.27 -10.82
CA GLU A 20 5.33 -13.96 -12.14
C GLU A 20 5.43 -12.44 -12.37
N SER A 21 4.33 -11.71 -12.12
CA SER A 21 4.31 -10.26 -12.25
C SER A 21 5.19 -9.58 -11.21
N LEU A 22 5.31 -10.13 -10.01
CA LEU A 22 6.26 -9.69 -8.99
C LEU A 22 7.71 -9.76 -9.50
N GLN A 23 8.09 -10.94 -10.02
CA GLN A 23 9.44 -11.12 -10.56
C GLN A 23 9.71 -10.21 -11.75
N ALA A 24 8.74 -10.03 -12.63
CA ALA A 24 8.85 -9.14 -13.77
C ALA A 24 9.05 -7.67 -13.32
N ALA A 25 8.27 -7.19 -12.36
CA ALA A 25 8.39 -5.84 -11.81
C ALA A 25 9.78 -5.58 -11.20
N VAL A 26 10.25 -6.51 -10.37
CA VAL A 26 11.58 -6.41 -9.73
C VAL A 26 12.70 -6.43 -10.76
N ARG A 27 12.63 -7.32 -11.77
CA ARG A 27 13.63 -7.39 -12.86
C ARG A 27 13.62 -6.14 -13.75
N ALA A 28 12.46 -5.49 -13.89
CA ALA A 28 12.32 -4.25 -14.63
C ALA A 28 12.83 -3.01 -13.88
N GLY A 29 13.28 -3.16 -12.63
CA GLY A 29 13.86 -2.07 -11.84
C GLY A 29 12.84 -1.27 -11.03
N ALA A 30 11.74 -1.88 -10.59
CA ALA A 30 10.84 -1.24 -9.66
C ALA A 30 11.53 -1.00 -8.31
N ASP A 31 11.33 0.20 -7.72
CA ASP A 31 11.82 0.53 -6.38
C ASP A 31 10.89 -0.01 -5.29
N ALA A 32 9.61 -0.14 -5.63
CA ALA A 32 8.59 -0.72 -4.77
C ALA A 32 7.56 -1.51 -5.58
N VAL A 33 6.95 -2.49 -4.95
CA VAL A 33 5.81 -3.22 -5.52
C VAL A 33 4.61 -3.10 -4.59
N TYR A 34 3.40 -3.04 -5.18
CA TYR A 34 2.19 -3.22 -4.40
C TYR A 34 1.49 -4.51 -4.81
N LEU A 35 1.08 -5.27 -3.82
CA LEU A 35 0.44 -6.57 -3.98
C LEU A 35 -0.76 -6.68 -3.04
N GLY A 36 -1.71 -7.54 -3.39
CA GLY A 36 -2.91 -7.79 -2.60
C GLY A 36 -2.86 -9.17 -1.93
N ALA A 37 -3.50 -9.28 -0.78
CA ALA A 37 -3.94 -10.58 -0.28
C ALA A 37 -5.22 -11.02 -1.01
N SER A 38 -5.62 -12.28 -0.87
CA SER A 38 -6.83 -12.82 -1.51
C SER A 38 -8.11 -12.16 -1.00
N ALA A 39 -8.06 -11.58 0.21
CA ALA A 39 -9.14 -10.78 0.78
C ALA A 39 -8.76 -9.30 0.85
N PHE A 40 -9.77 -8.43 0.84
CA PHE A 40 -9.67 -6.97 1.08
C PHE A 40 -8.80 -6.19 0.09
N SER A 41 -8.52 -6.76 -1.09
CA SER A 41 -7.82 -6.10 -2.17
C SER A 41 -8.76 -5.83 -3.34
N ALA A 42 -8.69 -4.60 -3.90
CA ALA A 42 -9.43 -4.21 -5.11
C ALA A 42 -9.07 -5.06 -6.34
N ARG A 43 -8.06 -5.90 -6.27
CA ARG A 43 -7.63 -6.85 -7.31
C ARG A 43 -8.04 -8.29 -6.98
N ALA A 44 -9.26 -8.51 -6.54
CA ALA A 44 -9.79 -9.82 -6.16
C ALA A 44 -9.58 -10.92 -7.24
N ASN A 45 -9.56 -10.55 -8.52
CA ASN A 45 -9.34 -11.48 -9.65
C ASN A 45 -7.86 -11.79 -9.94
N ALA A 46 -6.90 -11.19 -9.21
CA ALA A 46 -5.50 -11.55 -9.32
C ALA A 46 -5.20 -12.80 -8.48
N GLN A 47 -4.07 -13.45 -8.74
CA GLN A 47 -3.64 -14.63 -7.97
C GLN A 47 -3.39 -14.31 -6.49
N ASN A 48 -3.04 -13.02 -6.20
CA ASN A 48 -2.78 -12.47 -4.86
C ASN A 48 -1.75 -13.27 -4.04
N PHE A 49 -1.54 -12.84 -2.79
CA PHE A 49 -0.51 -13.44 -1.93
C PHE A 49 -1.07 -13.63 -0.52
N ASP A 50 -1.06 -14.86 -0.03
CA ASP A 50 -1.50 -15.19 1.32
C ASP A 50 -0.43 -15.95 2.10
N GLY A 51 -0.44 -15.81 3.40
CA GLY A 51 0.37 -16.60 4.31
C GLY A 51 1.82 -16.72 3.86
N GLN A 52 2.22 -17.94 3.52
CA GLN A 52 3.60 -18.24 3.12
C GLN A 52 4.01 -17.53 1.82
N ALA A 53 3.10 -17.40 0.83
CA ALA A 53 3.38 -16.72 -0.43
C ALA A 53 3.69 -15.22 -0.22
N LEU A 54 3.00 -14.56 0.72
CA LEU A 54 3.30 -13.18 1.10
C LEU A 54 4.68 -13.07 1.73
N LYS A 55 5.03 -13.97 2.65
CA LYS A 55 6.35 -14.01 3.28
C LYS A 55 7.47 -14.19 2.26
N GLU A 56 7.28 -15.09 1.30
CA GLU A 56 8.25 -15.34 0.22
C GLU A 56 8.39 -14.12 -0.71
N ALA A 57 7.26 -13.47 -1.05
CA ALA A 57 7.25 -12.26 -1.87
C ALA A 57 8.03 -11.11 -1.19
N VAL A 58 7.79 -10.87 0.10
CA VAL A 58 8.51 -9.87 0.88
C VAL A 58 10.00 -10.18 0.91
N SER A 59 10.37 -11.42 1.24
CA SER A 59 11.78 -11.84 1.28
C SER A 59 12.48 -11.70 -0.08
N TYR A 60 11.78 -12.05 -1.16
CA TYR A 60 12.31 -11.94 -2.53
C TYR A 60 12.58 -10.48 -2.92
N CYS A 61 11.66 -9.57 -2.58
CA CYS A 61 11.79 -8.14 -2.88
C CYS A 61 12.90 -7.50 -2.06
N HIS A 62 12.90 -7.71 -0.74
CA HIS A 62 13.89 -7.12 0.15
C HIS A 62 15.32 -7.57 -0.14
N ALA A 63 15.52 -8.83 -0.53
CA ALA A 63 16.84 -9.32 -0.98
C ALA A 63 17.36 -8.57 -2.21
N ARG A 64 16.50 -7.78 -2.89
CA ARG A 64 16.84 -6.98 -4.09
C ARG A 64 16.67 -5.47 -3.86
N GLY A 65 16.47 -5.05 -2.61
CA GLY A 65 16.29 -3.64 -2.25
C GLY A 65 14.94 -3.05 -2.67
N VAL A 66 13.95 -3.88 -3.00
CA VAL A 66 12.62 -3.45 -3.45
C VAL A 66 11.66 -3.49 -2.27
N LYS A 67 10.94 -2.39 -2.05
CA LYS A 67 9.91 -2.27 -1.00
C LYS A 67 8.63 -3.02 -1.36
N VAL A 68 7.88 -3.42 -0.33
CA VAL A 68 6.61 -4.13 -0.49
C VAL A 68 5.49 -3.38 0.22
N TYR A 69 4.45 -3.01 -0.53
CA TYR A 69 3.25 -2.37 -0.01
C TYR A 69 2.06 -3.32 -0.14
N LEU A 70 1.44 -3.67 0.99
CA LEU A 70 0.27 -4.55 1.01
C LEU A 70 -1.01 -3.74 0.79
N ALA A 71 -1.82 -4.15 -0.18
CA ALA A 71 -3.10 -3.51 -0.47
C ALA A 71 -4.24 -4.14 0.34
N LEU A 72 -4.80 -3.37 1.27
CA LEU A 72 -6.06 -3.58 1.98
C LEU A 72 -7.01 -2.43 1.59
N ASN A 73 -7.38 -2.37 0.33
CA ASN A 73 -7.93 -1.17 -0.30
C ASN A 73 -9.33 -1.38 -0.90
N THR A 74 -10.16 -2.09 -0.18
CA THR A 74 -11.60 -2.18 -0.39
C THR A 74 -12.36 -1.48 0.73
N LEU A 75 -13.62 -1.12 0.50
CA LEU A 75 -14.55 -0.78 1.57
C LEU A 75 -14.92 -2.05 2.33
N LEU A 76 -15.06 -1.96 3.63
CA LEU A 76 -15.32 -3.09 4.52
C LEU A 76 -16.72 -3.01 5.12
N GLN A 77 -17.36 -4.17 5.23
CA GLN A 77 -18.53 -4.34 6.06
C GLN A 77 -18.12 -4.53 7.52
N GLU A 78 -19.03 -4.31 8.45
CA GLU A 78 -18.75 -4.44 9.88
C GLU A 78 -18.16 -5.81 10.27
N ASN A 79 -18.67 -6.88 9.67
CA ASN A 79 -18.19 -8.25 9.90
C ASN A 79 -16.83 -8.56 9.25
N GLU A 80 -16.32 -7.68 8.38
CA GLU A 80 -15.03 -7.82 7.70
C GLU A 80 -13.89 -7.08 8.42
N LEU A 81 -14.21 -6.16 9.33
CA LEU A 81 -13.22 -5.35 10.04
C LEU A 81 -12.24 -6.21 10.86
N LEU A 82 -12.75 -7.18 11.62
CA LEU A 82 -11.90 -8.04 12.43
C LEU A 82 -10.98 -8.92 11.57
N PRO A 83 -11.45 -9.64 10.54
CA PRO A 83 -10.59 -10.35 9.61
C PRO A 83 -9.55 -9.45 8.91
N ALA A 84 -9.90 -8.20 8.56
CA ALA A 84 -8.96 -7.26 7.96
C ALA A 84 -7.87 -6.83 8.95
N LEU A 85 -8.20 -6.65 10.22
CA LEU A 85 -7.24 -6.37 11.28
C LEU A 85 -6.32 -7.56 11.56
N GLU A 86 -6.82 -8.79 11.53
CA GLU A 86 -6.02 -10.00 11.67
C GLU A 86 -4.99 -10.10 10.53
N LEU A 87 -5.39 -9.81 9.30
CA LEU A 87 -4.48 -9.76 8.16
C LEU A 87 -3.43 -8.63 8.33
N LEU A 88 -3.83 -7.47 8.81
CA LEU A 88 -2.90 -6.38 9.14
C LEU A 88 -1.90 -6.81 10.23
N GLN A 89 -2.37 -7.45 11.29
CA GLN A 89 -1.50 -7.96 12.36
C GLN A 89 -0.50 -8.98 11.80
N TYR A 90 -0.94 -9.88 10.93
CA TYR A 90 -0.02 -10.79 10.25
C TYR A 90 1.00 -10.02 9.40
N ALA A 91 0.58 -9.01 8.62
CA ALA A 91 1.50 -8.17 7.86
C ALA A 91 2.54 -7.46 8.74
N CYS A 92 2.16 -7.08 9.97
CA CYS A 92 3.09 -6.50 10.94
C CYS A 92 4.15 -7.50 11.47
N THR A 93 3.91 -8.81 11.36
CA THR A 93 4.94 -9.84 11.68
C THR A 93 5.94 -10.03 10.56
N LEU A 94 5.63 -9.52 9.36
CA LEU A 94 6.50 -9.50 8.20
C LEU A 94 7.08 -8.09 8.03
N PRO A 95 8.25 -7.93 7.42
CA PRO A 95 8.81 -6.61 7.14
C PRO A 95 8.12 -5.93 5.94
N VAL A 96 6.79 -5.81 5.96
CA VAL A 96 6.02 -5.04 4.98
C VAL A 96 6.30 -3.56 5.20
N ASP A 97 6.61 -2.81 4.14
CA ASP A 97 7.06 -1.42 4.23
C ASP A 97 5.90 -0.42 4.40
N ALA A 98 4.71 -0.75 3.91
CA ALA A 98 3.50 0.05 4.12
C ALA A 98 2.23 -0.75 3.76
N VAL A 99 1.08 -0.22 4.18
CA VAL A 99 -0.23 -0.73 3.81
C VAL A 99 -1.03 0.34 3.05
N LEU A 100 -1.59 0.00 1.89
CA LEU A 100 -2.51 0.85 1.15
C LEU A 100 -3.93 0.59 1.65
N VAL A 101 -4.62 1.64 2.09
CA VAL A 101 -5.98 1.54 2.65
C VAL A 101 -6.98 2.39 1.86
N GLN A 102 -8.24 1.97 1.85
CA GLN A 102 -9.38 2.75 1.34
C GLN A 102 -10.35 3.07 2.47
N ASP A 103 -10.66 2.10 3.31
CA ASP A 103 -11.64 2.24 4.37
C ASP A 103 -11.12 3.07 5.54
N MET A 104 -11.83 4.15 5.91
CA MET A 104 -11.42 5.03 7.00
C MET A 104 -11.58 4.37 8.38
N GLY A 105 -12.55 3.47 8.54
CA GLY A 105 -12.73 2.70 9.77
C GLY A 105 -11.52 1.79 10.01
N LEU A 106 -11.12 1.02 8.99
CA LEU A 106 -9.90 0.22 9.03
C LEU A 106 -8.67 1.08 9.32
N PHE A 107 -8.53 2.24 8.66
CA PHE A 107 -7.40 3.15 8.88
C PHE A 107 -7.32 3.61 10.34
N LEU A 108 -8.42 4.03 10.95
CA LEU A 108 -8.42 4.50 12.34
C LEU A 108 -8.11 3.38 13.33
N LEU A 109 -8.68 2.19 13.12
CA LEU A 109 -8.39 1.01 13.93
C LEU A 109 -6.93 0.55 13.77
N ALA A 110 -6.44 0.52 12.54
CA ALA A 110 -5.08 0.15 12.22
C ALA A 110 -4.05 1.08 12.86
N ARG A 111 -4.31 2.39 12.90
CA ARG A 111 -3.46 3.36 13.63
C ARG A 111 -3.36 3.06 15.12
N ALA A 112 -4.46 2.61 15.73
CA ALA A 112 -4.47 2.25 17.15
C ALA A 112 -3.73 0.93 17.42
N CYS A 113 -3.90 -0.07 16.53
CA CYS A 113 -3.34 -1.42 16.72
C CYS A 113 -1.90 -1.57 16.19
N ALA A 114 -1.52 -0.79 15.19
CA ALA A 114 -0.21 -0.87 14.51
C ALA A 114 0.38 0.54 14.25
N PRO A 115 0.68 1.34 15.30
CA PRO A 115 1.09 2.74 15.16
C PRO A 115 2.41 2.92 14.41
N GLY A 116 3.24 1.88 14.30
CA GLY A 116 4.49 1.89 13.56
C GLY A 116 4.37 1.52 12.08
N MET A 117 3.19 1.03 11.62
CA MET A 117 2.98 0.65 10.22
C MET A 117 2.64 1.88 9.37
N PRO A 118 3.47 2.23 8.37
CA PRO A 118 3.13 3.33 7.46
C PRO A 118 1.87 3.01 6.65
N MET A 119 0.93 3.94 6.61
CA MET A 119 -0.31 3.79 5.84
C MET A 119 -0.36 4.77 4.69
N HIS A 120 -0.68 4.27 3.53
CA HIS A 120 -0.83 5.04 2.31
C HIS A 120 -2.31 5.09 1.91
N ALA A 121 -2.82 6.28 1.61
CA ALA A 121 -4.13 6.42 0.99
C ALA A 121 -4.11 5.78 -0.39
N SER A 122 -4.95 4.78 -0.62
CA SER A 122 -5.13 4.18 -1.94
C SER A 122 -5.79 5.15 -2.93
N THR A 123 -5.57 4.95 -4.23
CA THR A 123 -6.34 5.61 -5.31
C THR A 123 -7.85 5.46 -5.10
N GLN A 124 -8.29 4.36 -4.48
CA GLN A 124 -9.69 4.08 -4.17
C GLN A 124 -10.32 5.05 -3.15
N MET A 125 -9.52 5.82 -2.41
CA MET A 125 -10.01 6.91 -1.55
C MET A 125 -10.43 8.14 -2.34
N SER A 126 -10.20 8.18 -3.65
CA SER A 126 -10.60 9.27 -4.57
C SER A 126 -10.09 10.66 -4.16
N LEU A 127 -8.90 10.72 -3.57
CA LEU A 127 -8.28 11.98 -3.18
C LEU A 127 -7.66 12.66 -4.41
N HIS A 128 -8.15 13.87 -4.74
CA HIS A 128 -7.77 14.61 -5.94
C HIS A 128 -7.68 16.12 -5.73
N THR A 129 -7.88 16.61 -4.51
CA THR A 129 -7.77 18.03 -4.19
C THR A 129 -6.70 18.28 -3.12
N PRO A 130 -6.05 19.46 -3.11
CA PRO A 130 -5.11 19.82 -2.04
C PRO A 130 -5.72 19.73 -0.64
N ALA A 131 -7.01 20.06 -0.49
CA ALA A 131 -7.72 19.95 0.79
C ALA A 131 -7.86 18.49 1.24
N GLY A 132 -8.23 17.58 0.32
CA GLY A 132 -8.33 16.14 0.61
C GLY A 132 -6.99 15.53 0.98
N VAL A 133 -5.92 15.90 0.25
CA VAL A 133 -4.55 15.43 0.56
C VAL A 133 -4.10 15.95 1.93
N ARG A 134 -4.40 17.23 2.26
CA ARG A 134 -4.09 17.80 3.58
C ARG A 134 -4.82 17.07 4.69
N ALA A 135 -6.11 16.80 4.52
CA ALA A 135 -6.90 16.04 5.50
C ALA A 135 -6.34 14.64 5.74
N ALA A 136 -5.91 13.94 4.68
CA ALA A 136 -5.26 12.64 4.79
C ALA A 136 -3.92 12.73 5.57
N TYR A 137 -3.11 13.75 5.28
CA TYR A 137 -1.86 14.00 6.00
C TYR A 137 -2.11 14.30 7.49
N GLU A 138 -3.06 15.19 7.81
CA GLU A 138 -3.43 15.56 9.18
C GLU A 138 -4.02 14.34 9.94
N ALA A 139 -4.71 13.46 9.22
CA ALA A 139 -5.17 12.18 9.77
C ALA A 139 -4.00 11.22 10.07
N GLY A 140 -2.81 11.44 9.51
CA GLY A 140 -1.60 10.65 9.75
C GLY A 140 -1.27 9.63 8.67
N MET A 141 -1.78 9.80 7.46
CA MET A 141 -1.35 9.01 6.31
C MET A 141 0.04 9.43 5.85
N ALA A 142 0.92 8.46 5.64
CA ALA A 142 2.31 8.69 5.25
C ALA A 142 2.46 9.04 3.77
N ARG A 143 1.49 8.65 2.94
CA ARG A 143 1.47 8.90 1.48
C ARG A 143 0.04 8.93 0.98
N VAL A 144 -0.19 9.67 -0.10
CA VAL A 144 -1.45 9.65 -0.85
C VAL A 144 -1.16 9.23 -2.28
N VAL A 145 -1.84 8.20 -2.75
CA VAL A 145 -1.90 7.86 -4.18
C VAL A 145 -3.11 8.59 -4.75
N LEU A 146 -2.85 9.62 -5.53
CA LEU A 146 -3.89 10.49 -6.09
C LEU A 146 -4.82 9.73 -7.04
N SER A 147 -6.06 10.18 -7.16
CA SER A 147 -6.99 9.62 -8.13
C SER A 147 -6.51 9.91 -9.56
N ARG A 148 -6.96 9.10 -10.51
CA ARG A 148 -6.51 9.20 -11.92
C ARG A 148 -7.22 10.29 -12.72
N GLU A 149 -8.25 10.88 -12.14
CA GLU A 149 -9.10 11.91 -12.74
C GLU A 149 -8.51 13.33 -12.60
N MET A 150 -7.19 13.41 -12.50
CA MET A 150 -6.45 14.68 -12.39
C MET A 150 -5.71 14.98 -13.68
N SER A 151 -5.66 16.27 -14.05
CA SER A 151 -4.72 16.78 -15.04
C SER A 151 -3.39 17.17 -14.38
N LEU A 152 -2.34 17.25 -15.19
CA LEU A 152 -1.03 17.78 -14.75
C LEU A 152 -0.93 19.31 -14.86
N ASN A 153 -2.04 19.99 -15.22
CA ASN A 153 -2.14 21.44 -15.38
C ASN A 153 -2.79 22.06 -14.15
#